data_72d58111843122ef455772332ef8b38e
#
_entry.id   72d58111843122ef455772332ef8b38e
#
_cell.length_a   1.000
_cell.length_b   1.000
_cell.length_c   1.000
_cell.angle_alpha   90.00
_cell.angle_beta   90.00
_cell.angle_gamma   90.00
#
_symmetry.space_group_name_H-M   'P 1'
#
loop_
_entity.id
_entity.type
_entity.pdbx_description
1 polymer ?
#
loop_
_entity_poly.entity_id
_entity_poly.type
_entity_poly.pdbx_seq_one_letter_code
_entity_poly.pdbx_strand_id
1 'polypeptide(L)'
;MNWSDYKIGVVIALLSAVCFALSNTFAGLAYRGGVTPITLSATRFFLPAVILLIILSLKGAPIIMSKKSGQIAVILGVITIIYNFALLVAIERLPVPIAILIFFLFPILTGFSLILTGAEAFTITKFIGAVVALIGLALVLGVSFHQLDSLGILLATIGAIGLATVSVLSHHLVKGEDPRQAMLYMAMTALAIMIVVITIRGKLDLPTNTDGWIGFLVSNILYALGMITYFYAISMAGASATTFFVNLEPLVVTGAAFLLLGQTLTPLQLLGVLIVVGALIFYARSSSD
;
A
#
# COMPACT_ATOMS: atom_id res chain seq x y z
N MET A 1 -10.34 19.59 10.08
CA MET A 1 -9.98 19.24 8.68
C MET A 1 -10.94 20.01 7.78
N ASN A 2 -10.42 20.74 6.77
CA ASN A 2 -11.27 21.46 5.84
C ASN A 2 -11.94 20.44 4.88
N TRP A 3 -13.24 20.61 4.59
CA TRP A 3 -13.99 19.69 3.71
C TRP A 3 -13.40 19.58 2.30
N SER A 4 -12.84 20.68 1.79
CA SER A 4 -12.11 20.70 0.53
C SER A 4 -10.88 19.79 0.55
N ASP A 5 -10.08 19.89 1.63
CA ASP A 5 -8.84 19.09 1.78
C ASP A 5 -9.16 17.59 1.90
N TYR A 6 -10.23 17.24 2.62
CA TYR A 6 -10.68 15.85 2.71
C TYR A 6 -11.02 15.26 1.33
N LYS A 7 -11.81 15.97 0.52
CA LYS A 7 -12.16 15.49 -0.84
C LYS A 7 -10.93 15.31 -1.72
N ILE A 8 -10.01 16.27 -1.68
CA ILE A 8 -8.74 16.18 -2.42
C ILE A 8 -7.95 14.96 -1.93
N GLY A 9 -7.86 14.77 -0.60
CA GLY A 9 -7.20 13.61 -0.01
C GLY A 9 -7.78 12.28 -0.45
N VAL A 10 -9.11 12.16 -0.55
CA VAL A 10 -9.79 10.97 -1.08
C VAL A 10 -9.43 10.71 -2.55
N VAL A 11 -9.45 11.74 -3.40
CA VAL A 11 -9.04 11.60 -4.82
C VAL A 11 -7.59 11.15 -4.92
N ILE A 12 -6.70 11.69 -4.08
CA ILE A 12 -5.29 11.29 -4.03
C ILE A 12 -5.15 9.85 -3.54
N ALA A 13 -5.96 9.40 -2.57
CA ALA A 13 -5.97 8.01 -2.12
C ALA A 13 -6.39 7.03 -3.23
N LEU A 14 -7.42 7.39 -4.00
CA LEU A 14 -7.84 6.60 -5.17
C LEU A 14 -6.76 6.55 -6.24
N LEU A 15 -6.07 7.68 -6.50
CA LEU A 15 -4.92 7.72 -7.42
C LEU A 15 -3.79 6.81 -6.93
N SER A 16 -3.51 6.83 -5.62
CA SER A 16 -2.53 5.93 -5.01
C SER A 16 -2.88 4.46 -5.23
N ALA A 17 -4.16 4.08 -5.05
CA ALA A 17 -4.64 2.73 -5.30
C ALA A 17 -4.40 2.29 -6.76
N VAL A 18 -4.69 3.17 -7.72
CA VAL A 18 -4.43 2.91 -9.15
C VAL A 18 -2.92 2.74 -9.41
N CYS A 19 -2.09 3.60 -8.84
CA CYS A 19 -0.64 3.52 -8.99
C CYS A 19 -0.08 2.20 -8.42
N PHE A 20 -0.51 1.79 -7.22
CA PHE A 20 -0.07 0.51 -6.64
C PHE A 20 -0.58 -0.70 -7.44
N ALA A 21 -1.84 -0.67 -7.87
CA ALA A 21 -2.41 -1.72 -8.69
C ALA A 21 -1.62 -1.95 -9.99
N LEU A 22 -1.38 -0.87 -10.73
CA LEU A 22 -0.61 -0.93 -11.96
C LEU A 22 0.85 -1.28 -11.69
N SER A 23 1.47 -0.76 -10.62
CA SER A 23 2.82 -1.15 -10.20
C SER A 23 2.92 -2.67 -10.01
N ASN A 24 1.96 -3.28 -9.32
CA ASN A 24 1.93 -4.72 -9.08
C ASN A 24 1.66 -5.52 -10.36
N THR A 25 0.83 -5.01 -11.27
CA THR A 25 0.61 -5.62 -12.59
C THR A 25 1.89 -5.63 -13.42
N PHE A 26 2.60 -4.51 -13.49
CA PHE A 26 3.87 -4.40 -14.21
C PHE A 26 5.02 -5.16 -13.53
N ALA A 27 4.97 -5.37 -12.21
CA ALA A 27 5.89 -6.25 -11.51
C ALA A 27 5.86 -7.69 -12.08
N GLY A 28 4.67 -8.18 -12.47
CA GLY A 28 4.53 -9.48 -13.14
C GLY A 28 5.31 -9.58 -14.45
N LEU A 29 5.40 -8.49 -15.23
CA LEU A 29 6.25 -8.45 -16.44
C LEU A 29 7.73 -8.46 -16.07
N ALA A 30 8.14 -7.71 -15.04
CA ALA A 30 9.51 -7.72 -14.54
C ALA A 30 9.95 -9.13 -14.10
N TYR A 31 9.09 -9.85 -13.37
CA TYR A 31 9.37 -11.23 -12.95
C TYR A 31 9.53 -12.20 -14.14
N ARG A 32 8.70 -12.08 -15.16
CA ARG A 32 8.87 -12.85 -16.41
C ARG A 32 10.18 -12.51 -17.11
N GLY A 33 10.69 -11.29 -16.93
CA GLY A 33 11.99 -10.85 -17.43
C GLY A 33 13.18 -11.29 -16.58
N GLY A 34 12.99 -12.06 -15.49
CA GLY A 34 14.05 -12.60 -14.65
C GLY A 34 14.35 -11.78 -13.39
N VAL A 35 13.61 -10.70 -13.14
CA VAL A 35 13.73 -9.94 -11.88
C VAL A 35 13.18 -10.76 -10.73
N THR A 36 13.87 -10.77 -9.58
CA THR A 36 13.34 -11.40 -8.38
C THR A 36 12.54 -10.40 -7.52
N PRO A 37 11.57 -10.87 -6.70
CA PRO A 37 10.85 -10.02 -5.73
C PRO A 37 11.78 -9.22 -4.82
N ILE A 38 12.92 -9.80 -4.42
CA ILE A 38 13.93 -9.13 -3.58
C ILE A 38 14.55 -7.94 -4.32
N THR A 39 14.97 -8.13 -5.57
CA THR A 39 15.53 -7.06 -6.42
C THR A 39 14.52 -5.94 -6.64
N LEU A 40 13.28 -6.29 -6.97
CA LEU A 40 12.23 -5.29 -7.18
C LEU A 40 11.92 -4.52 -5.89
N SER A 41 11.83 -5.20 -4.74
CA SER A 41 11.62 -4.56 -3.44
C SER A 41 12.77 -3.64 -3.06
N ALA A 42 14.00 -4.01 -3.36
CA ALA A 42 15.18 -3.18 -3.10
C ALA A 42 15.17 -1.88 -3.90
N THR A 43 14.77 -1.94 -5.16
CA THR A 43 14.79 -0.77 -6.07
C THR A 43 13.60 0.16 -5.91
N ARG A 44 12.46 -0.33 -5.40
CA ARG A 44 11.22 0.45 -5.22
C ARG A 44 11.39 1.69 -4.35
N PHE A 45 12.28 1.66 -3.36
CA PHE A 45 12.50 2.78 -2.43
C PHE A 45 13.51 3.81 -2.93
N PHE A 46 14.28 3.48 -3.98
CA PHE A 46 15.26 4.41 -4.54
C PHE A 46 14.58 5.65 -5.16
N LEU A 47 13.62 5.42 -6.02
CA LEU A 47 12.96 6.51 -6.76
C LEU A 47 12.15 7.46 -5.85
N PRO A 48 11.33 6.99 -4.89
CA PRO A 48 10.69 7.87 -3.90
C PRO A 48 11.70 8.71 -3.11
N ALA A 49 12.80 8.10 -2.67
CA ALA A 49 13.84 8.82 -1.91
C ALA A 49 14.45 9.96 -2.74
N VAL A 50 14.80 9.68 -4.00
CA VAL A 50 15.38 10.69 -4.91
C VAL A 50 14.37 11.81 -5.22
N ILE A 51 13.12 11.46 -5.57
CA ILE A 51 12.07 12.45 -5.89
C ILE A 51 11.81 13.36 -4.69
N LEU A 52 11.66 12.78 -3.48
CA LEU A 52 11.38 13.55 -2.28
C LEU A 52 12.57 14.44 -1.90
N LEU A 53 13.80 13.96 -2.04
CA LEU A 53 15.00 14.75 -1.80
C LEU A 53 15.05 15.95 -2.75
N ILE A 54 14.79 15.74 -4.04
CA ILE A 54 14.75 16.83 -5.05
C ILE A 54 13.64 17.83 -4.70
N ILE A 55 12.43 17.37 -4.40
CA ILE A 55 11.30 18.24 -4.07
C ILE A 55 11.61 19.12 -2.85
N LEU A 56 12.15 18.53 -1.78
CA LEU A 56 12.49 19.28 -0.57
C LEU A 56 13.61 20.27 -0.82
N SER A 57 14.65 19.87 -1.55
CA SER A 57 15.79 20.74 -1.91
C SER A 57 15.36 21.94 -2.77
N LEU A 58 14.56 21.70 -3.81
CA LEU A 58 14.08 22.77 -4.71
C LEU A 58 13.14 23.77 -4.03
N LYS A 59 12.37 23.32 -3.03
CA LYS A 59 11.47 24.19 -2.27
C LYS A 59 12.14 24.90 -1.09
N GLY A 60 13.44 24.68 -0.86
CA GLY A 60 14.16 25.20 0.30
C GLY A 60 13.58 24.73 1.65
N ALA A 61 12.83 23.62 1.63
CA ALA A 61 12.25 23.05 2.84
C ALA A 61 13.34 22.33 3.65
N PRO A 62 13.29 22.39 5.00
CA PRO A 62 14.26 21.69 5.81
C PRO A 62 14.17 20.18 5.54
N ILE A 63 15.33 19.56 5.26
CA ILE A 63 15.41 18.10 5.05
C ILE A 63 15.47 17.38 6.41
N ILE A 64 16.05 18.03 7.41
CA ILE A 64 16.28 17.47 8.73
C ILE A 64 15.03 17.63 9.58
N MET A 65 14.51 16.52 10.08
CA MET A 65 13.41 16.46 11.04
C MET A 65 13.91 16.68 12.48
N SER A 66 13.00 17.01 13.40
CA SER A 66 13.29 16.95 14.82
C SER A 66 13.78 15.54 15.20
N LYS A 67 14.65 15.43 16.21
CA LYS A 67 15.23 14.14 16.61
C LYS A 67 14.15 13.08 16.90
N LYS A 68 13.07 13.47 17.59
CA LYS A 68 11.97 12.58 17.95
C LYS A 68 11.19 12.13 16.71
N SER A 69 10.81 13.05 15.85
CA SER A 69 10.07 12.75 14.62
C SER A 69 10.90 11.92 13.64
N GLY A 70 12.18 12.25 13.49
CA GLY A 70 13.12 11.49 12.67
C GLY A 70 13.29 10.04 13.14
N GLN A 71 13.40 9.81 14.47
CA GLN A 71 13.44 8.46 15.02
C GLN A 71 12.16 7.66 14.71
N ILE A 72 11.00 8.29 14.86
CA ILE A 72 9.71 7.65 14.51
C ILE A 72 9.69 7.31 13.01
N ALA A 73 10.08 8.23 12.14
CA ALA A 73 10.10 7.99 10.70
C ALA A 73 11.08 6.86 10.30
N VAL A 74 12.22 6.74 10.95
CA VAL A 74 13.16 5.61 10.78
C VAL A 74 12.50 4.29 11.21
N ILE A 75 11.83 4.26 12.37
CA ILE A 75 11.11 3.07 12.84
C ILE A 75 10.02 2.67 11.83
N LEU A 76 9.28 3.65 11.29
CA LEU A 76 8.28 3.40 10.25
C LEU A 76 8.91 2.80 8.98
N GLY A 77 10.10 3.27 8.59
CA GLY A 77 10.86 2.69 7.47
C GLY A 77 11.24 1.23 7.71
N VAL A 78 11.67 0.89 8.93
CA VAL A 78 11.95 -0.50 9.33
C VAL A 78 10.69 -1.36 9.28
N ILE A 79 9.56 -0.88 9.86
CA ILE A 79 8.28 -1.60 9.81
C ILE A 79 7.83 -1.81 8.37
N THR A 80 8.06 -0.82 7.49
CA THR A 80 7.73 -0.91 6.06
C THR A 80 8.44 -2.06 5.38
N ILE A 81 9.71 -2.27 5.64
CA ILE A 81 10.45 -3.43 5.10
C ILE A 81 9.92 -4.74 5.68
N ILE A 82 9.69 -4.79 6.98
CA ILE A 82 9.22 -6.02 7.65
C ILE A 82 7.88 -6.46 7.07
N TYR A 83 6.89 -5.56 6.96
CA TYR A 83 5.58 -5.95 6.46
C TYR A 83 5.60 -6.31 4.96
N ASN A 84 6.39 -5.59 4.15
CA ASN A 84 6.56 -5.95 2.74
C ASN A 84 7.17 -7.34 2.58
N PHE A 85 8.22 -7.65 3.35
CA PHE A 85 8.89 -8.95 3.28
C PHE A 85 7.98 -10.07 3.76
N ALA A 86 7.25 -9.84 4.87
CA ALA A 86 6.27 -10.79 5.38
C ALA A 86 5.18 -11.11 4.35
N LEU A 87 4.66 -10.09 3.65
CA LEU A 87 3.68 -10.29 2.58
C LEU A 87 4.25 -11.09 1.41
N LEU A 88 5.47 -10.79 0.97
CA LEU A 88 6.11 -11.54 -0.12
C LEU A 88 6.26 -13.03 0.21
N VAL A 89 6.73 -13.35 1.43
CA VAL A 89 6.86 -14.75 1.89
C VAL A 89 5.48 -15.39 2.08
N ALA A 90 4.46 -14.64 2.51
CA ALA A 90 3.09 -15.15 2.57
C ALA A 90 2.55 -15.56 1.19
N ILE A 91 2.84 -14.77 0.15
CA ILE A 91 2.45 -15.05 -1.24
C ILE A 91 3.14 -16.31 -1.78
N GLU A 92 4.35 -16.63 -1.33
CA GLU A 92 5.03 -17.87 -1.71
C GLU A 92 4.41 -19.12 -1.05
N ARG A 93 3.72 -18.96 0.09
CA ARG A 93 3.19 -20.07 0.92
C ARG A 93 1.68 -20.26 0.79
N LEU A 94 0.94 -19.24 0.43
CA LEU A 94 -0.51 -19.24 0.27
C LEU A 94 -0.89 -18.98 -1.18
N PRO A 95 -2.08 -19.44 -1.62
CA PRO A 95 -2.68 -18.91 -2.82
C PRO A 95 -2.74 -17.38 -2.74
N VAL A 96 -2.25 -16.70 -3.80
CA VAL A 96 -2.15 -15.23 -3.83
C VAL A 96 -3.43 -14.52 -3.39
N PRO A 97 -4.64 -14.94 -3.83
CA PRO A 97 -5.89 -14.33 -3.39
C PRO A 97 -6.09 -14.35 -1.88
N ILE A 98 -5.68 -15.45 -1.19
CA ILE A 98 -5.82 -15.56 0.27
C ILE A 98 -4.83 -14.64 0.97
N ALA A 99 -3.55 -14.63 0.55
CA ALA A 99 -2.54 -13.76 1.12
C ALA A 99 -2.95 -12.28 1.01
N ILE A 100 -3.47 -11.87 -0.16
CA ILE A 100 -3.96 -10.52 -0.42
C ILE A 100 -5.21 -10.21 0.42
N LEU A 101 -6.17 -11.13 0.52
CA LEU A 101 -7.37 -10.92 1.35
C LEU A 101 -7.01 -10.70 2.83
N ILE A 102 -6.11 -11.51 3.38
CA ILE A 102 -5.64 -11.35 4.76
C ILE A 102 -4.89 -10.03 4.92
N PHE A 103 -4.04 -9.67 3.96
CA PHE A 103 -3.34 -8.39 3.97
C PHE A 103 -4.32 -7.21 3.98
N PHE A 104 -5.39 -7.26 3.20
CA PHE A 104 -6.44 -6.22 3.15
C PHE A 104 -7.35 -6.16 4.39
N LEU A 105 -7.02 -6.86 5.47
CA LEU A 105 -7.54 -6.55 6.81
C LEU A 105 -6.97 -5.24 7.37
N PHE A 106 -5.87 -4.70 6.79
CA PHE A 106 -5.21 -3.51 7.31
C PHE A 106 -6.10 -2.26 7.44
N PRO A 107 -7.12 -1.98 6.59
CA PRO A 107 -7.99 -0.84 6.81
C PRO A 107 -8.85 -0.97 8.07
N ILE A 108 -9.33 -2.19 8.37
CA ILE A 108 -10.08 -2.48 9.59
C ILE A 108 -9.17 -2.31 10.80
N LEU A 109 -7.95 -2.85 10.75
CA LEU A 109 -6.95 -2.71 11.80
C LEU A 109 -6.54 -1.25 12.03
N THR A 110 -6.41 -0.46 10.95
CA THR A 110 -6.12 0.98 11.03
C THR A 110 -7.25 1.72 11.76
N GLY A 111 -8.49 1.52 11.34
CA GLY A 111 -9.66 2.16 11.98
C GLY A 111 -9.77 1.77 13.45
N PHE A 112 -9.63 0.49 13.78
CA PHE A 112 -9.65 0.00 15.15
C PHE A 112 -8.52 0.60 16.01
N SER A 113 -7.29 0.69 15.47
CA SER A 113 -6.15 1.29 16.17
C SER A 113 -6.37 2.79 16.46
N LEU A 114 -6.98 3.53 15.51
CA LEU A 114 -7.30 4.94 15.70
C LEU A 114 -8.36 5.16 16.77
N ILE A 115 -9.33 4.24 16.88
CA ILE A 115 -10.34 4.26 17.96
C ILE A 115 -9.67 3.98 19.31
N LEU A 116 -8.82 2.94 19.41
CA LEU A 116 -8.11 2.61 20.66
C LEU A 116 -7.20 3.73 21.14
N THR A 117 -6.60 4.49 20.23
CA THR A 117 -5.75 5.65 20.58
C THR A 117 -6.55 6.92 20.85
N GLY A 118 -7.88 6.90 20.73
CA GLY A 118 -8.75 8.07 20.89
C GLY A 118 -8.60 9.10 19.76
N ALA A 119 -7.95 8.74 18.66
CA ALA A 119 -7.76 9.65 17.52
C ALA A 119 -9.02 9.75 16.63
N GLU A 120 -9.86 8.72 16.63
CA GLU A 120 -11.18 8.69 15.96
C GLU A 120 -12.24 8.09 16.87
N ALA A 121 -13.49 8.59 16.74
CA ALA A 121 -14.64 7.98 17.41
C ALA A 121 -15.10 6.71 16.67
N PHE A 122 -15.56 5.72 17.43
CA PHE A 122 -16.18 4.54 16.83
C PHE A 122 -17.45 4.95 16.10
N THR A 123 -17.55 4.53 14.83
CA THR A 123 -18.74 4.74 14.02
C THR A 123 -19.15 3.40 13.39
N ILE A 124 -20.31 2.91 13.76
CA ILE A 124 -20.84 1.62 13.26
C ILE A 124 -20.91 1.59 11.74
N THR A 125 -21.23 2.74 11.12
CA THR A 125 -21.28 2.91 9.67
C THR A 125 -19.94 2.63 8.99
N LYS A 126 -18.84 3.18 9.54
CA LYS A 126 -17.48 2.94 9.04
C LYS A 126 -17.07 1.48 9.20
N PHE A 127 -17.41 0.88 10.34
CA PHE A 127 -17.12 -0.54 10.60
C PHE A 127 -17.86 -1.46 9.63
N ILE A 128 -19.17 -1.26 9.45
CA ILE A 128 -19.98 -2.04 8.48
C ILE A 128 -19.42 -1.85 7.07
N GLY A 129 -19.09 -0.61 6.67
CA GLY A 129 -18.50 -0.32 5.36
C GLY A 129 -17.20 -1.10 5.11
N ALA A 130 -16.32 -1.16 6.11
CA ALA A 130 -15.06 -1.90 6.00
C ALA A 130 -15.27 -3.43 5.91
N VAL A 131 -16.20 -3.98 6.68
CA VAL A 131 -16.55 -5.42 6.62
C VAL A 131 -17.19 -5.76 5.28
N VAL A 132 -18.11 -4.94 4.78
CA VAL A 132 -18.76 -5.13 3.46
C VAL A 132 -17.72 -5.05 2.34
N ALA A 133 -16.79 -4.09 2.40
CA ALA A 133 -15.70 -4.00 1.44
C ALA A 133 -14.82 -5.26 1.44
N LEU A 134 -14.50 -5.81 2.62
CA LEU A 134 -13.70 -7.03 2.73
C LEU A 134 -14.43 -8.26 2.16
N ILE A 135 -15.74 -8.39 2.38
CA ILE A 135 -16.56 -9.46 1.79
C ILE A 135 -16.57 -9.32 0.26
N GLY A 136 -16.80 -8.10 -0.24
CA GLY A 136 -16.74 -7.83 -1.68
C GLY A 136 -15.37 -8.17 -2.27
N LEU A 137 -14.30 -7.84 -1.56
CA LEU A 137 -12.92 -8.17 -1.96
C LEU A 137 -12.68 -9.69 -2.02
N ALA A 138 -13.19 -10.45 -1.07
CA ALA A 138 -13.11 -11.92 -1.10
C ALA A 138 -13.76 -12.50 -2.36
N LEU A 139 -14.88 -11.93 -2.80
CA LEU A 139 -15.57 -12.33 -4.05
C LEU A 139 -14.77 -11.92 -5.30
N VAL A 140 -14.20 -10.70 -5.34
CA VAL A 140 -13.36 -10.22 -6.45
C VAL A 140 -12.15 -11.12 -6.64
N LEU A 141 -11.49 -11.50 -5.54
CA LEU A 141 -10.29 -12.33 -5.57
C LEU A 141 -10.59 -13.83 -5.85
N GLY A 142 -11.84 -14.26 -5.81
CA GLY A 142 -12.22 -15.66 -6.03
C GLY A 142 -11.57 -16.60 -5.01
N VAL A 143 -11.58 -16.23 -3.73
CA VAL A 143 -10.87 -16.96 -2.68
C VAL A 143 -11.41 -18.37 -2.49
N SER A 144 -10.50 -19.34 -2.44
CA SER A 144 -10.79 -20.75 -2.16
C SER A 144 -9.91 -21.21 -0.98
N PHE A 145 -10.54 -21.70 0.07
CA PHE A 145 -9.90 -22.05 1.35
C PHE A 145 -9.35 -23.48 1.38
N HIS A 146 -8.63 -23.90 0.35
CA HIS A 146 -8.00 -25.20 0.31
C HIS A 146 -6.50 -25.09 0.66
N GLN A 147 -6.01 -26.00 1.49
CA GLN A 147 -4.59 -26.13 1.86
C GLN A 147 -3.95 -24.82 2.38
N LEU A 148 -4.37 -24.40 3.57
CA LEU A 148 -3.85 -23.19 4.22
C LEU A 148 -2.57 -23.49 5.01
N ASP A 149 -1.46 -22.85 4.64
CA ASP A 149 -0.21 -22.85 5.41
C ASP A 149 -0.34 -21.86 6.59
N SER A 150 -0.24 -22.35 7.81
CA SER A 150 -0.37 -21.52 9.02
C SER A 150 0.70 -20.42 9.11
N LEU A 151 1.93 -20.67 8.63
CA LEU A 151 2.98 -19.67 8.62
C LEU A 151 2.68 -18.59 7.56
N GLY A 152 2.12 -18.97 6.41
CA GLY A 152 1.67 -18.04 5.40
C GLY A 152 0.58 -17.10 5.93
N ILE A 153 -0.41 -17.63 6.66
CA ILE A 153 -1.46 -16.83 7.33
C ILE A 153 -0.85 -15.87 8.34
N LEU A 154 0.06 -16.35 9.21
CA LEU A 154 0.74 -15.52 10.20
C LEU A 154 1.50 -14.36 9.53
N LEU A 155 2.26 -14.64 8.46
CA LEU A 155 3.03 -13.65 7.75
C LEU A 155 2.16 -12.61 7.01
N ALA A 156 1.05 -13.04 6.39
CA ALA A 156 0.08 -12.12 5.80
C ALA A 156 -0.56 -11.20 6.87
N THR A 157 -0.85 -11.75 8.05
CA THR A 157 -1.38 -11.00 9.19
C THR A 157 -0.35 -9.99 9.72
N ILE A 158 0.92 -10.39 9.85
CA ILE A 158 2.02 -9.48 10.19
C ILE A 158 2.12 -8.36 9.15
N GLY A 159 1.94 -8.69 7.87
CA GLY A 159 1.86 -7.72 6.78
C GLY A 159 0.75 -6.68 7.01
N ALA A 160 -0.46 -7.15 7.29
CA ALA A 160 -1.62 -6.29 7.56
C ALA A 160 -1.43 -5.39 8.80
N ILE A 161 -0.95 -5.96 9.91
CA ILE A 161 -0.65 -5.22 11.15
C ILE A 161 0.44 -4.18 10.89
N GLY A 162 1.50 -4.54 10.17
CA GLY A 162 2.60 -3.65 9.85
C GLY A 162 2.14 -2.43 9.04
N LEU A 163 1.36 -2.63 7.97
CA LEU A 163 0.83 -1.53 7.17
C LEU A 163 -0.16 -0.67 7.96
N ALA A 164 -1.03 -1.27 8.78
CA ALA A 164 -1.93 -0.54 9.67
C ALA A 164 -1.13 0.34 10.66
N THR A 165 -0.07 -0.22 11.27
CA THR A 165 0.81 0.50 12.19
C THR A 165 1.50 1.69 11.50
N VAL A 166 2.04 1.48 10.30
CA VAL A 166 2.65 2.56 9.51
C VAL A 166 1.63 3.64 9.21
N SER A 167 0.40 3.27 8.82
CA SER A 167 -0.66 4.24 8.48
C SER A 167 -1.07 5.09 9.69
N VAL A 168 -1.28 4.47 10.85
CA VAL A 168 -1.66 5.16 12.10
C VAL A 168 -0.54 6.08 12.58
N LEU A 169 0.68 5.57 12.70
CA LEU A 169 1.82 6.35 13.20
C LEU A 169 2.19 7.47 12.22
N SER A 170 2.10 7.23 10.90
CA SER A 170 2.30 8.28 9.90
C SER A 170 1.25 9.40 10.05
N HIS A 171 -0.01 9.06 10.31
CA HIS A 171 -1.06 10.05 10.56
C HIS A 171 -0.72 10.96 11.75
N HIS A 172 -0.21 10.39 12.85
CA HIS A 172 0.21 11.17 14.01
C HIS A 172 1.48 12.00 13.74
N LEU A 173 2.43 11.45 13.01
CA LEU A 173 3.69 12.11 12.69
C LEU A 173 3.46 13.32 11.78
N VAL A 174 2.64 13.21 10.73
CA VAL A 174 2.41 14.30 9.75
C VAL A 174 1.54 15.44 10.29
N LYS A 175 0.89 15.30 11.45
CA LYS A 175 0.15 16.40 12.07
C LYS A 175 1.06 17.53 12.60
N GLY A 176 2.34 17.24 12.86
CA GLY A 176 3.29 18.21 13.42
C GLY A 176 4.49 18.49 12.53
N GLU A 177 4.63 17.77 11.40
CA GLU A 177 5.80 17.82 10.52
C GLU A 177 5.39 17.80 9.05
N ASP A 178 6.29 18.16 8.16
CA ASP A 178 6.04 18.03 6.72
C ASP A 178 5.96 16.54 6.32
N PRO A 179 4.85 16.06 5.77
CA PRO A 179 4.69 14.66 5.38
C PRO A 179 5.79 14.19 4.40
N ARG A 180 6.35 15.10 3.60
CA ARG A 180 7.43 14.77 2.65
C ARG A 180 8.74 14.42 3.36
N GLN A 181 9.04 15.05 4.50
CA GLN A 181 10.20 14.70 5.31
C GLN A 181 10.06 13.31 5.92
N ALA A 182 8.89 13.01 6.52
CA ALA A 182 8.61 11.68 7.08
C ALA A 182 8.76 10.59 6.02
N MET A 183 8.18 10.80 4.83
CA MET A 183 8.30 9.87 3.70
C MET A 183 9.76 9.70 3.23
N LEU A 184 10.54 10.78 3.18
CA LEU A 184 11.96 10.71 2.81
C LEU A 184 12.73 9.84 3.80
N TYR A 185 12.56 10.06 5.10
CA TYR A 185 13.22 9.25 6.13
C TYR A 185 12.83 7.77 6.05
N MET A 186 11.55 7.48 5.84
CA MET A 186 11.05 6.11 5.64
C MET A 186 11.68 5.46 4.40
N ALA A 187 11.68 6.16 3.25
CA ALA A 187 12.23 5.66 2.01
C ALA A 187 13.75 5.45 2.10
N MET A 188 14.48 6.40 2.71
CA MET A 188 15.93 6.29 2.92
C MET A 188 16.28 5.13 3.86
N THR A 189 15.51 4.91 4.93
CA THR A 189 15.72 3.79 5.84
C THR A 189 15.47 2.46 5.13
N ALA A 190 14.36 2.37 4.39
CA ALA A 190 14.04 1.18 3.60
C ALA A 190 15.13 0.88 2.56
N LEU A 191 15.59 1.92 1.85
CA LEU A 191 16.67 1.81 0.87
C LEU A 191 17.98 1.35 1.53
N ALA A 192 18.37 1.92 2.67
CA ALA A 192 19.58 1.55 3.39
C ALA A 192 19.56 0.07 3.83
N ILE A 193 18.44 -0.40 4.38
CA ILE A 193 18.28 -1.81 4.75
C ILE A 193 18.39 -2.71 3.52
N MET A 194 17.74 -2.35 2.41
CA MET A 194 17.76 -3.15 1.19
C MET A 194 19.11 -3.16 0.52
N ILE A 195 19.90 -2.07 0.61
CA ILE A 195 21.30 -2.06 0.17
C ILE A 195 22.11 -3.10 0.96
N VAL A 196 21.95 -3.16 2.28
CA VAL A 196 22.62 -4.18 3.12
C VAL A 196 22.19 -5.59 2.68
N VAL A 197 20.89 -5.84 2.49
CA VAL A 197 20.38 -7.15 2.03
C VAL A 197 21.00 -7.54 0.69
N ILE A 198 21.04 -6.62 -0.29
CA ILE A 198 21.63 -6.89 -1.61
C ILE A 198 23.15 -7.13 -1.51
N THR A 199 23.84 -6.36 -0.66
CA THR A 199 25.29 -6.54 -0.44
C THR A 199 25.58 -7.92 0.15
N ILE A 200 24.80 -8.38 1.14
CA ILE A 200 24.95 -9.72 1.72
C ILE A 200 24.62 -10.80 0.69
N ARG A 201 23.58 -10.60 -0.14
CA ARG A 201 23.20 -11.54 -1.19
C ARG A 201 24.23 -11.60 -2.34
N GLY A 202 24.99 -10.54 -2.55
CA GLY A 202 26.03 -10.44 -3.57
C GLY A 202 25.53 -10.33 -5.01
N LYS A 203 24.22 -10.17 -5.26
CA LYS A 203 23.65 -10.06 -6.60
C LYS A 203 22.34 -9.26 -6.66
N LEU A 204 22.13 -8.63 -7.82
CA LEU A 204 20.90 -8.03 -8.29
C LEU A 204 20.44 -8.79 -9.55
N ASP A 205 19.27 -9.38 -9.51
CA ASP A 205 18.70 -10.08 -10.66
C ASP A 205 17.95 -9.07 -11.56
N LEU A 206 18.68 -8.44 -12.48
CA LEU A 206 18.16 -7.42 -13.40
C LEU A 206 17.41 -8.06 -14.57
N PRO A 207 16.50 -7.32 -15.26
CA PRO A 207 15.77 -7.84 -16.42
C PRO A 207 16.69 -8.29 -17.54
N THR A 208 16.34 -9.39 -18.20
CA THR A 208 17.13 -10.00 -19.32
C THR A 208 16.53 -9.68 -20.69
N ASN A 209 15.30 -9.11 -20.75
CA ASN A 209 14.61 -8.79 -21.99
C ASN A 209 13.89 -7.42 -21.91
N THR A 210 13.44 -6.91 -23.05
CA THR A 210 12.80 -5.59 -23.18
C THR A 210 11.51 -5.49 -22.33
N ASP A 211 10.65 -6.51 -22.37
CA ASP A 211 9.40 -6.51 -21.60
C ASP A 211 9.67 -6.49 -20.11
N GLY A 212 10.68 -7.23 -19.65
CA GLY A 212 11.15 -7.21 -18.28
C GLY A 212 11.62 -5.81 -17.84
N TRP A 213 12.38 -5.10 -18.70
CA TRP A 213 12.81 -3.73 -18.44
C TRP A 213 11.65 -2.75 -18.38
N ILE A 214 10.68 -2.85 -19.29
CA ILE A 214 9.45 -2.06 -19.26
C ILE A 214 8.71 -2.32 -17.94
N GLY A 215 8.50 -3.59 -17.59
CA GLY A 215 7.86 -4.00 -16.35
C GLY A 215 8.57 -3.46 -15.11
N PHE A 216 9.90 -3.57 -15.07
CA PHE A 216 10.73 -3.12 -13.97
C PHE A 216 10.68 -1.60 -13.77
N LEU A 217 10.90 -0.83 -14.84
CA LEU A 217 10.92 0.64 -14.76
C LEU A 217 9.54 1.20 -14.44
N VAL A 218 8.50 0.76 -15.14
CA VAL A 218 7.12 1.23 -14.93
C VAL A 218 6.64 0.86 -13.52
N SER A 219 6.93 -0.36 -13.04
CA SER A 219 6.58 -0.77 -11.68
C SER A 219 7.23 0.13 -10.62
N ASN A 220 8.52 0.45 -10.76
CA ASN A 220 9.23 1.33 -9.82
C ASN A 220 8.70 2.76 -9.83
N ILE A 221 8.40 3.32 -11.02
CA ILE A 221 7.83 4.68 -11.17
C ILE A 221 6.45 4.73 -10.52
N LEU A 222 5.57 3.80 -10.85
CA LEU A 222 4.21 3.76 -10.30
C LEU A 222 4.20 3.50 -8.80
N TYR A 223 5.13 2.65 -8.28
CA TYR A 223 5.28 2.47 -6.84
C TYR A 223 5.68 3.77 -6.14
N ALA A 224 6.63 4.53 -6.71
CA ALA A 224 7.05 5.81 -6.16
C ALA A 224 5.89 6.82 -6.11
N LEU A 225 5.12 6.93 -7.19
CA LEU A 225 3.93 7.79 -7.25
C LEU A 225 2.88 7.32 -6.25
N GLY A 226 2.61 6.01 -6.19
CA GLY A 226 1.68 5.41 -5.25
C GLY A 226 2.06 5.69 -3.79
N MET A 227 3.32 5.50 -3.43
CA MET A 227 3.82 5.77 -2.09
C MET A 227 3.69 7.26 -1.71
N ILE A 228 4.13 8.16 -2.58
CA ILE A 228 4.06 9.61 -2.32
C ILE A 228 2.61 10.06 -2.17
N THR A 229 1.73 9.64 -3.08
CA THR A 229 0.30 9.99 -3.03
C THR A 229 -0.39 9.36 -1.84
N TYR A 230 -0.05 8.14 -1.43
CA TYR A 230 -0.62 7.47 -0.25
C TYR A 230 -0.39 8.27 1.04
N PHE A 231 0.85 8.63 1.34
CA PHE A 231 1.15 9.39 2.54
C PHE A 231 0.63 10.83 2.48
N TYR A 232 0.57 11.42 1.28
CA TYR A 232 -0.04 12.71 1.10
C TYR A 232 -1.56 12.65 1.34
N ALA A 233 -2.23 11.59 0.90
CA ALA A 233 -3.62 11.34 1.22
C ALA A 233 -3.85 11.18 2.73
N ILE A 234 -2.96 10.47 3.45
CA ILE A 234 -3.03 10.36 4.92
C ILE A 234 -2.96 11.74 5.57
N SER A 235 -2.14 12.64 5.08
CA SER A 235 -2.04 13.99 5.64
C SER A 235 -3.30 14.84 5.41
N MET A 236 -4.05 14.59 4.34
CA MET A 236 -5.23 15.37 3.95
C MET A 236 -6.55 14.72 4.39
N ALA A 237 -6.71 13.42 4.20
CA ALA A 237 -7.95 12.69 4.50
C ALA A 237 -7.89 11.86 5.79
N GLY A 238 -6.69 11.70 6.36
CA GLY A 238 -6.45 10.84 7.51
C GLY A 238 -6.20 9.38 7.13
N ALA A 239 -5.66 8.60 8.09
CA ALA A 239 -5.25 7.22 7.84
C ALA A 239 -6.45 6.30 7.58
N SER A 240 -7.54 6.44 8.34
CA SER A 240 -8.74 5.62 8.21
C SER A 240 -9.36 5.72 6.81
N ALA A 241 -9.60 6.95 6.33
CA ALA A 241 -10.15 7.17 5.00
C ALA A 241 -9.19 6.67 3.90
N THR A 242 -7.91 7.03 3.98
CA THR A 242 -6.91 6.65 2.98
C THR A 242 -6.81 5.14 2.85
N THR A 243 -6.66 4.41 3.96
CA THR A 243 -6.57 2.94 3.96
C THR A 243 -7.84 2.29 3.44
N PHE A 244 -9.00 2.88 3.72
CA PHE A 244 -10.28 2.39 3.21
C PHE A 244 -10.37 2.53 1.68
N PHE A 245 -10.03 3.71 1.13
CA PHE A 245 -10.12 3.94 -0.32
C PHE A 245 -9.09 3.16 -1.13
N VAL A 246 -7.98 2.72 -0.52
CA VAL A 246 -7.00 1.84 -1.17
C VAL A 246 -7.58 0.43 -1.46
N ASN A 247 -8.71 0.03 -0.88
CA ASN A 247 -9.45 -1.17 -1.32
C ASN A 247 -9.87 -1.14 -2.81
N LEU A 248 -9.73 -0.01 -3.50
CA LEU A 248 -9.86 0.06 -4.96
C LEU A 248 -8.73 -0.71 -5.68
N GLU A 249 -7.56 -0.89 -5.08
CA GLU A 249 -6.40 -1.52 -5.72
C GLU A 249 -6.72 -2.89 -6.33
N PRO A 250 -7.30 -3.87 -5.61
CA PRO A 250 -7.62 -5.17 -6.21
C PRO A 250 -8.63 -5.11 -7.36
N LEU A 251 -9.54 -4.12 -7.33
CA LEU A 251 -10.50 -3.92 -8.42
C LEU A 251 -9.79 -3.43 -9.69
N VAL A 252 -8.83 -2.53 -9.54
CA VAL A 252 -8.01 -2.03 -10.66
C VAL A 252 -7.16 -3.16 -11.23
N VAL A 253 -6.53 -4.00 -10.38
CA VAL A 253 -5.77 -5.19 -10.81
C VAL A 253 -6.67 -6.15 -11.59
N THR A 254 -7.86 -6.43 -11.07
CA THR A 254 -8.83 -7.33 -11.72
C THR A 254 -9.32 -6.75 -13.06
N GLY A 255 -9.62 -5.44 -13.10
CA GLY A 255 -9.97 -4.74 -14.33
C GLY A 255 -8.84 -4.74 -15.36
N ALA A 256 -7.60 -4.51 -14.94
CA ALA A 256 -6.43 -4.57 -15.80
C ALA A 256 -6.22 -6.00 -16.35
N ALA A 257 -6.40 -7.03 -15.54
CA ALA A 257 -6.32 -8.43 -15.99
C ALA A 257 -7.40 -8.77 -17.03
N PHE A 258 -8.61 -8.27 -16.86
CA PHE A 258 -9.69 -8.41 -17.86
C PHE A 258 -9.34 -7.69 -19.17
N LEU A 259 -8.93 -6.41 -19.10
CA LEU A 259 -8.70 -5.60 -20.30
C LEU A 259 -7.40 -5.95 -21.04
N LEU A 260 -6.32 -6.26 -20.32
CA LEU A 260 -4.98 -6.43 -20.91
C LEU A 260 -4.63 -7.90 -21.14
N LEU A 261 -5.18 -8.82 -20.34
CA LEU A 261 -4.87 -10.24 -20.42
C LEU A 261 -6.02 -11.09 -20.96
N GLY A 262 -7.16 -10.47 -21.31
CA GLY A 262 -8.35 -11.16 -21.82
C GLY A 262 -8.99 -12.14 -20.84
N GLN A 263 -8.74 -11.98 -19.54
CA GLN A 263 -9.33 -12.83 -18.51
C GLN A 263 -10.83 -12.54 -18.38
N THR A 264 -11.66 -13.57 -18.34
CA THR A 264 -13.11 -13.42 -18.12
C THR A 264 -13.41 -13.35 -16.63
N LEU A 265 -14.24 -12.39 -16.25
CA LEU A 265 -14.72 -12.28 -14.87
C LEU A 265 -15.96 -13.18 -14.68
N THR A 266 -15.97 -13.92 -13.58
CA THR A 266 -17.15 -14.67 -13.18
C THR A 266 -18.26 -13.74 -12.68
N PRO A 267 -19.54 -14.14 -12.73
CA PRO A 267 -20.63 -13.35 -12.15
C PRO A 267 -20.40 -13.00 -10.67
N LEU A 268 -19.77 -13.90 -9.92
CA LEU A 268 -19.46 -13.71 -8.51
C LEU A 268 -18.39 -12.63 -8.30
N GLN A 269 -17.38 -12.58 -9.16
CA GLN A 269 -16.35 -11.52 -9.14
C GLN A 269 -16.97 -10.15 -9.50
N LEU A 270 -17.88 -10.10 -10.49
CA LEU A 270 -18.61 -8.87 -10.83
C LEU A 270 -19.48 -8.38 -9.66
N LEU A 271 -20.17 -9.30 -8.97
CA LEU A 271 -20.89 -8.95 -7.74
C LEU A 271 -19.94 -8.38 -6.67
N GLY A 272 -18.78 -8.99 -6.49
CA GLY A 272 -17.75 -8.49 -5.58
C GLY A 272 -17.31 -7.06 -5.90
N VAL A 273 -17.06 -6.75 -7.19
CA VAL A 273 -16.76 -5.38 -7.66
C VAL A 273 -17.86 -4.40 -7.27
N LEU A 274 -19.13 -4.74 -7.53
CA LEU A 274 -20.26 -3.87 -7.18
C LEU A 274 -20.35 -3.63 -5.67
N ILE A 275 -20.12 -4.66 -4.86
CA ILE A 275 -20.12 -4.56 -3.39
C ILE A 275 -19.00 -3.62 -2.91
N VAL A 276 -17.76 -3.77 -3.40
CA VAL A 276 -16.65 -2.91 -2.99
C VAL A 276 -16.91 -1.46 -3.41
N VAL A 277 -17.32 -1.21 -4.65
CA VAL A 277 -17.64 0.14 -5.13
C VAL A 277 -18.77 0.75 -4.30
N GLY A 278 -19.83 -0.02 -4.02
CA GLY A 278 -20.92 0.41 -3.15
C GLY A 278 -20.45 0.79 -1.75
N ALA A 279 -19.56 -0.01 -1.14
CA ALA A 279 -18.96 0.27 0.16
C ALA A 279 -18.10 1.55 0.14
N LEU A 280 -17.30 1.76 -0.91
CA LEU A 280 -16.49 2.98 -1.07
C LEU A 280 -17.38 4.24 -1.17
N ILE A 281 -18.45 4.19 -1.95
CA ILE A 281 -19.41 5.30 -2.07
C ILE A 281 -20.13 5.55 -0.75
N PHE A 282 -20.57 4.50 -0.07
CA PHE A 282 -21.23 4.60 1.23
C PHE A 282 -20.33 5.23 2.28
N TYR A 283 -19.07 4.79 2.37
CA TYR A 283 -18.07 5.36 3.27
C TYR A 283 -17.79 6.84 2.97
N ALA A 284 -17.65 7.19 1.68
CA ALA A 284 -17.45 8.58 1.27
C ALA A 284 -18.57 9.51 1.74
N ARG A 285 -19.84 9.04 1.65
CA ARG A 285 -21.02 9.82 2.10
C ARG A 285 -21.10 9.92 3.62
N SER A 286 -20.83 8.83 4.36
CA SER A 286 -20.91 8.83 5.82
C SER A 286 -19.79 9.64 6.50
N SER A 287 -18.74 10.00 5.78
CA SER A 287 -17.64 10.84 6.27
C SER A 287 -17.89 12.33 5.97
N SER A 288 -19.00 12.66 5.31
CA SER A 288 -19.41 14.02 4.96
C SER A 288 -20.40 14.64 5.97
N ASP A 289 -21.00 13.81 6.80
CA ASP A 289 -21.88 14.20 7.91
C ASP A 289 -21.10 14.17 9.22
#